data_7795ca96c1b19bdf5bdca82dcf787b5f
#
_entry.id   7795ca96c1b19bdf5bdca82dcf787b5f
#
_cell.length_a   1.000
_cell.length_b   1.000
_cell.length_c   1.000
_cell.angle_alpha   90.00
_cell.angle_beta   90.00
_cell.angle_gamma   90.00
#
_symmetry.space_group_name_H-M   'P 1'
#
loop_
_entity.id
_entity.type
_entity.pdbx_description
1 polymer ?
#
loop_
_entity_poly.entity_id
_entity_poly.type
_entity_poly.pdbx_seq_one_letter_code
_entity_poly.pdbx_strand_id
1 'polypeptide(L)'
;VVTNILRQIEEAGGEVRTRCRMTDIEVEAGAVRSVTLTSRAADGTLCEERVEVSAVALACGHSARDVFELLRDRGVAMERKTFAMGVRIEHLQANVDRALYGPAAGNPVLGAAPYKLSEHLPSGRSAFSFCMCPGGYVVSAASEPGGVVTNGMSLSDRAGENSNSGLLANVFPTDLPGDDVLAGVALQRECERAAFTAGVGGYVAPAQLVGDFLCGEASSAGGSVVPTYPRGVAWGSIDGCLPPYIVETLRAAIPRMARHLHGFDAADAVLTGVETRSSSPVRVTRGDDGQSVSTRGLWPVGEGAGYAGGIMSAATDGILAAQKLVAALS
;
A
#
# COMPACT_ATOMS: atom_id res chain seq x y z
N VAL A 1 15.69 14.75 -2.86
CA VAL A 1 16.24 13.61 -2.11
C VAL A 1 16.64 12.51 -3.09
N VAL A 2 15.72 11.93 -3.88
CA VAL A 2 15.99 10.79 -4.78
C VAL A 2 17.16 11.09 -5.74
N THR A 3 17.12 12.21 -6.46
CA THR A 3 18.19 12.63 -7.39
C THR A 3 19.57 12.66 -6.73
N ASN A 4 19.65 13.13 -5.48
CA ASN A 4 20.91 13.18 -4.75
C ASN A 4 21.42 11.78 -4.38
N ILE A 5 20.53 10.86 -4.03
CA ILE A 5 20.90 9.46 -3.73
C ILE A 5 21.43 8.77 -4.99
N LEU A 6 20.73 8.92 -6.13
CA LEU A 6 21.19 8.36 -7.41
C LEU A 6 22.57 8.86 -7.78
N ARG A 7 22.81 10.17 -7.70
CA ARG A 7 24.13 10.78 -7.96
C ARG A 7 25.22 10.21 -7.04
N GLN A 8 24.93 10.04 -5.74
CA GLN A 8 25.90 9.46 -4.80
C GLN A 8 26.25 8.01 -5.13
N ILE A 9 25.28 7.22 -5.62
CA ILE A 9 25.52 5.84 -6.07
C ILE A 9 26.48 5.84 -7.26
N GLU A 10 26.25 6.69 -8.25
CA GLU A 10 27.09 6.82 -9.45
C GLU A 10 28.50 7.36 -9.11
N GLU A 11 28.59 8.38 -8.25
CA GLU A 11 29.88 8.93 -7.76
C GLU A 11 30.69 7.88 -6.97
N ALA A 12 30.02 6.93 -6.31
CA ALA A 12 30.67 5.82 -5.62
C ALA A 12 31.06 4.65 -6.55
N GLY A 13 30.86 4.78 -7.86
CA GLY A 13 31.18 3.75 -8.86
C GLY A 13 30.07 2.72 -9.06
N GLY A 14 28.88 2.94 -8.50
CA GLY A 14 27.69 2.13 -8.74
C GLY A 14 27.01 2.48 -10.07
N GLU A 15 26.14 1.61 -10.53
CA GLU A 15 25.33 1.80 -11.74
C GLU A 15 23.83 1.85 -11.40
N VAL A 16 23.09 2.79 -12.01
CA VAL A 16 21.63 2.87 -11.90
C VAL A 16 21.02 2.58 -13.27
N ARG A 17 20.32 1.45 -13.38
CA ARG A 17 19.65 1.01 -14.61
C ARG A 17 18.15 1.27 -14.52
N THR A 18 17.67 2.26 -15.26
CA THR A 18 16.24 2.54 -15.42
C THR A 18 15.66 1.74 -16.59
N ARG A 19 14.32 1.55 -16.64
CA ARG A 19 13.63 0.72 -17.63
C ARG A 19 14.17 -0.71 -17.73
N CYS A 20 14.71 -1.18 -16.62
CA CYS A 20 15.31 -2.49 -16.45
C CYS A 20 14.57 -3.24 -15.35
N ARG A 21 14.11 -4.44 -15.63
CA ARG A 21 13.34 -5.29 -14.71
C ARG A 21 14.07 -6.60 -14.50
N MET A 22 14.19 -7.04 -13.26
CA MET A 22 14.59 -8.39 -12.95
C MET A 22 13.42 -9.33 -13.26
N THR A 23 13.63 -10.24 -14.21
CA THR A 23 12.61 -11.19 -14.68
C THR A 23 12.87 -12.60 -14.22
N ASP A 24 14.10 -12.91 -13.79
CA ASP A 24 14.43 -14.21 -13.20
C ASP A 24 15.57 -14.09 -12.19
N ILE A 25 15.66 -15.09 -11.32
CA ILE A 25 16.74 -15.34 -10.37
C ILE A 25 17.12 -16.80 -10.41
N GLU A 26 18.36 -17.11 -10.73
CA GLU A 26 18.87 -18.48 -10.75
C GLU A 26 19.42 -18.83 -9.38
N VAL A 27 18.89 -19.93 -8.84
CA VAL A 27 19.32 -20.48 -7.55
C VAL A 27 19.88 -21.89 -7.80
N GLU A 28 21.13 -22.09 -7.47
CA GLU A 28 21.82 -23.37 -7.58
C GLU A 28 22.43 -23.78 -6.24
N ALA A 29 22.19 -25.01 -5.82
CA ALA A 29 22.63 -25.53 -4.53
C ALA A 29 22.28 -24.62 -3.33
N GLY A 30 21.09 -23.98 -3.36
CA GLY A 30 20.60 -23.09 -2.32
C GLY A 30 21.31 -21.72 -2.25
N ALA A 31 21.94 -21.30 -3.34
CA ALA A 31 22.58 -19.99 -3.43
C ALA A 31 22.23 -19.30 -4.74
N VAL A 32 22.10 -17.97 -4.70
CA VAL A 32 21.95 -17.15 -5.92
C VAL A 32 23.21 -17.27 -6.77
N ARG A 33 23.03 -17.40 -8.08
CA ARG A 33 24.12 -17.42 -9.07
C ARG A 33 24.04 -16.28 -10.05
N SER A 34 22.86 -16.01 -10.57
CA SER A 34 22.66 -14.94 -11.52
C SER A 34 21.25 -14.39 -11.43
N VAL A 35 21.05 -13.22 -12.02
CA VAL A 35 19.73 -12.64 -12.29
C VAL A 35 19.58 -12.41 -13.78
N THR A 36 18.36 -12.55 -14.27
CA THR A 36 18.02 -12.14 -15.63
C THR A 36 17.36 -10.76 -15.57
N LEU A 37 17.92 -9.86 -16.34
CA LEU A 37 17.43 -8.49 -16.48
C LEU A 37 16.80 -8.31 -17.86
N THR A 38 15.58 -7.81 -17.91
CA THR A 38 14.93 -7.42 -19.16
C THR A 38 14.84 -5.90 -19.22
N SER A 39 15.44 -5.31 -20.22
CA SER A 39 15.41 -3.88 -20.50
C SER A 39 14.66 -3.58 -21.80
N ARG A 40 14.13 -2.38 -21.91
CA ARG A 40 13.48 -1.90 -23.13
C ARG A 40 14.34 -0.81 -23.76
N ALA A 41 14.84 -1.08 -24.96
CA ALA A 41 15.57 -0.12 -25.77
C ALA A 41 14.67 1.04 -26.24
N ALA A 42 15.26 2.11 -26.76
CA ALA A 42 14.52 3.29 -27.22
C ALA A 42 13.58 3.00 -28.39
N ASP A 43 13.88 2.01 -29.22
CA ASP A 43 13.07 1.52 -30.34
C ASP A 43 11.95 0.56 -29.88
N GLY A 44 11.85 0.27 -28.57
CA GLY A 44 10.87 -0.64 -28.01
C GLY A 44 11.31 -2.10 -27.94
N THR A 45 12.47 -2.46 -28.48
CA THR A 45 13.03 -3.81 -28.44
C THR A 45 13.29 -4.24 -27.00
N LEU A 46 12.93 -5.47 -26.65
CA LEU A 46 13.28 -6.09 -25.38
C LEU A 46 14.64 -6.77 -25.51
N CYS A 47 15.53 -6.44 -24.58
CA CYS A 47 16.85 -7.03 -24.47
C CYS A 47 16.94 -7.78 -23.13
N GLU A 48 17.34 -9.03 -23.17
CA GLU A 48 17.61 -9.83 -21.98
C GLU A 48 19.12 -9.94 -21.75
N GLU A 49 19.52 -9.82 -20.49
CA GLU A 49 20.90 -9.95 -20.04
C GLU A 49 20.91 -10.84 -18.79
N ARG A 50 21.75 -11.87 -18.81
CA ARG A 50 22.05 -12.68 -17.64
C ARG A 50 23.27 -12.09 -16.94
N VAL A 51 23.11 -11.69 -15.68
CA VAL A 51 24.17 -11.09 -14.86
C VAL A 51 24.52 -12.05 -13.73
N GLU A 52 25.78 -12.49 -13.68
CA GLU A 52 26.31 -13.27 -12.56
C GLU A 52 26.48 -12.34 -11.34
N VAL A 53 26.02 -12.78 -10.18
CA VAL A 53 26.03 -11.99 -8.96
C VAL A 53 26.47 -12.82 -7.76
N SER A 54 27.17 -12.19 -6.84
CA SER A 54 27.50 -12.79 -5.54
C SER A 54 26.38 -12.60 -4.51
N ALA A 55 25.60 -11.55 -4.68
CA ALA A 55 24.52 -11.16 -3.77
C ALA A 55 23.43 -10.37 -4.48
N VAL A 56 22.19 -10.49 -3.99
CA VAL A 56 21.02 -9.72 -4.41
C VAL A 56 20.35 -9.11 -3.18
N ALA A 57 20.29 -7.79 -3.10
CA ALA A 57 19.42 -7.07 -2.18
C ALA A 57 18.08 -6.81 -2.86
N LEU A 58 17.04 -7.56 -2.45
CA LEU A 58 15.73 -7.52 -3.07
C LEU A 58 14.82 -6.50 -2.38
N ALA A 59 14.73 -5.29 -2.93
CA ALA A 59 13.96 -4.16 -2.41
C ALA A 59 12.83 -3.73 -3.36
N CYS A 60 12.05 -4.69 -3.86
CA CYS A 60 11.08 -4.51 -4.96
C CYS A 60 9.78 -3.80 -4.57
N GLY A 61 9.53 -3.57 -3.26
CA GLY A 61 8.26 -3.03 -2.77
C GLY A 61 7.11 -4.05 -2.81
N HIS A 62 5.99 -3.72 -2.16
CA HIS A 62 4.88 -4.65 -1.96
C HIS A 62 3.96 -4.82 -3.20
N SER A 63 4.14 -4.00 -4.22
CA SER A 63 3.34 -4.07 -5.46
C SER A 63 3.99 -4.91 -6.57
N ALA A 64 5.20 -5.41 -6.37
CA ALA A 64 5.92 -6.26 -7.31
C ALA A 64 5.45 -7.73 -7.20
N ARG A 65 4.19 -7.98 -7.55
CA ARG A 65 3.54 -9.29 -7.41
C ARG A 65 4.14 -10.36 -8.30
N ASP A 66 4.62 -9.97 -9.46
CA ASP A 66 5.39 -10.80 -10.36
C ASP A 66 6.69 -11.32 -9.73
N VAL A 67 7.35 -10.51 -8.90
CA VAL A 67 8.52 -10.94 -8.14
C VAL A 67 8.12 -11.94 -7.06
N PHE A 68 6.99 -11.75 -6.38
CA PHE A 68 6.52 -12.74 -5.40
C PHE A 68 6.19 -14.10 -6.07
N GLU A 69 5.57 -14.08 -7.25
CA GLU A 69 5.32 -15.27 -8.04
C GLU A 69 6.63 -15.96 -8.44
N LEU A 70 7.60 -15.19 -8.94
CA LEU A 70 8.93 -15.68 -9.27
C LEU A 70 9.63 -16.33 -8.06
N LEU A 71 9.64 -15.68 -6.91
CA LEU A 71 10.28 -16.20 -5.69
C LEU A 71 9.64 -17.51 -5.22
N ARG A 72 8.29 -17.59 -5.23
CA ARG A 72 7.56 -18.82 -4.92
C ARG A 72 7.96 -19.95 -5.87
N ASP A 73 7.98 -19.67 -7.17
CA ASP A 73 8.26 -20.67 -8.21
C ASP A 73 9.74 -21.12 -8.18
N ARG A 74 10.64 -20.30 -7.65
CA ARG A 74 12.06 -20.64 -7.39
C ARG A 74 12.28 -21.28 -6.02
N GLY A 75 11.23 -21.53 -5.23
CA GLY A 75 11.32 -22.19 -3.94
C GLY A 75 11.95 -21.35 -2.83
N VAL A 76 11.96 -20.01 -2.99
CA VAL A 76 12.40 -19.10 -1.92
C VAL A 76 11.40 -19.14 -0.78
N ALA A 77 11.89 -19.30 0.45
CA ALA A 77 11.04 -19.39 1.63
C ALA A 77 10.26 -18.10 1.87
N MET A 78 8.94 -18.24 1.92
CA MET A 78 7.99 -17.17 2.15
C MET A 78 6.90 -17.63 3.12
N GLU A 79 6.30 -16.69 3.83
CA GLU A 79 5.17 -16.95 4.72
C GLU A 79 4.04 -15.94 4.51
N ARG A 80 2.81 -16.34 4.82
CA ARG A 80 1.67 -15.43 4.89
C ARG A 80 1.87 -14.47 6.06
N LYS A 81 1.58 -13.20 5.84
CA LYS A 81 1.70 -12.15 6.84
C LYS A 81 0.36 -11.47 7.05
N THR A 82 0.05 -11.08 8.28
CA THR A 82 -1.07 -10.15 8.54
C THR A 82 -0.83 -8.85 7.79
N PHE A 83 -1.83 -8.40 7.05
CA PHE A 83 -1.86 -7.13 6.32
C PHE A 83 -3.18 -6.41 6.55
N ALA A 84 -3.41 -5.30 5.89
CA ALA A 84 -4.64 -4.54 6.04
C ALA A 84 -5.17 -4.08 4.69
N MET A 85 -6.50 -4.02 4.59
CA MET A 85 -7.23 -3.52 3.43
C MET A 85 -8.44 -2.72 3.87
N GLY A 86 -8.93 -1.87 2.99
CA GLY A 86 -10.12 -1.07 3.21
C GLY A 86 -10.36 -0.07 2.09
N VAL A 87 -10.60 1.17 2.48
CA VAL A 87 -10.98 2.27 1.59
C VAL A 87 -10.24 3.54 1.95
N ARG A 88 -10.28 4.56 1.12
CA ARG A 88 -9.97 5.95 1.48
C ARG A 88 -11.21 6.64 2.02
N ILE A 89 -11.06 7.35 3.14
CA ILE A 89 -12.10 8.24 3.69
C ILE A 89 -11.67 9.68 3.51
N GLU A 90 -12.55 10.52 2.96
CA GLU A 90 -12.35 11.96 2.75
C GLU A 90 -13.30 12.79 3.60
N HIS A 91 -12.76 13.86 4.18
CA HIS A 91 -13.50 14.89 4.91
C HIS A 91 -13.05 16.27 4.45
N LEU A 92 -13.87 17.29 4.62
CA LEU A 92 -13.38 18.67 4.48
C LEU A 92 -12.30 18.94 5.52
N GLN A 93 -11.13 19.42 5.09
CA GLN A 93 -10.00 19.73 5.99
C GLN A 93 -10.41 20.72 7.08
N ALA A 94 -11.21 21.73 6.73
CA ALA A 94 -11.70 22.72 7.70
C ALA A 94 -12.51 22.11 8.86
N ASN A 95 -13.21 21.00 8.64
CA ASN A 95 -13.94 20.29 9.69
C ASN A 95 -12.99 19.54 10.61
N VAL A 96 -11.97 18.89 10.04
CA VAL A 96 -10.90 18.22 10.79
C VAL A 96 -10.10 19.23 11.63
N ASP A 97 -9.74 20.37 11.05
CA ASP A 97 -9.05 21.46 11.76
C ASP A 97 -9.85 21.95 12.94
N ARG A 98 -11.15 22.17 12.74
CA ARG A 98 -12.05 22.63 13.81
C ARG A 98 -12.20 21.58 14.91
N ALA A 99 -12.28 20.31 14.56
CA ALA A 99 -12.40 19.23 15.53
C ALA A 99 -11.15 19.07 16.39
N LEU A 100 -9.96 19.30 15.85
CA LEU A 100 -8.68 19.12 16.54
C LEU A 100 -8.14 20.40 17.18
N TYR A 101 -8.28 21.53 16.51
CA TYR A 101 -7.70 22.80 16.97
C TYR A 101 -8.73 23.74 17.63
N GLY A 102 -10.04 23.43 17.52
CA GLY A 102 -11.11 24.27 18.09
C GLY A 102 -11.02 25.72 17.59
N PRO A 103 -10.98 26.70 18.50
CA PRO A 103 -10.88 28.13 18.13
C PRO A 103 -9.59 28.51 17.42
N ALA A 104 -8.54 27.68 17.49
CA ALA A 104 -7.27 27.92 16.82
C ALA A 104 -7.23 27.38 15.38
N ALA A 105 -8.33 26.78 14.89
CA ALA A 105 -8.43 26.34 13.51
C ALA A 105 -8.21 27.51 12.53
N GLY A 106 -7.46 27.26 11.45
CA GLY A 106 -7.08 28.28 10.48
C GLY A 106 -5.85 29.11 10.87
N ASN A 107 -5.21 28.84 12.02
CA ASN A 107 -3.96 29.48 12.36
C ASN A 107 -2.84 28.99 11.41
N PRO A 108 -2.18 29.90 10.64
CA PRO A 108 -1.18 29.51 9.66
C PRO A 108 0.07 28.81 10.24
N VAL A 109 0.34 29.02 11.54
CA VAL A 109 1.45 28.35 12.24
C VAL A 109 1.14 26.87 12.49
N LEU A 110 -0.13 26.52 12.72
CA LEU A 110 -0.56 25.13 12.94
C LEU A 110 -0.67 24.35 11.61
N GLY A 111 -1.07 25.03 10.54
CA GLY A 111 -1.33 24.40 9.26
C GLY A 111 -2.53 23.44 9.29
N ALA A 112 -2.63 22.58 8.31
CA ALA A 112 -3.68 21.57 8.20
C ALA A 112 -3.49 20.45 9.24
N ALA A 113 -4.53 20.17 10.02
CA ALA A 113 -4.52 19.22 11.13
C ALA A 113 -4.36 17.77 10.64
N PRO A 114 -3.37 17.00 11.13
CA PRO A 114 -3.28 15.57 10.91
C PRO A 114 -3.98 14.80 12.03
N TYR A 115 -4.44 13.57 11.71
CA TYR A 115 -4.96 12.66 12.73
C TYR A 115 -4.38 11.24 12.55
N LYS A 116 -4.42 10.48 13.66
CA LYS A 116 -4.16 9.05 13.69
C LYS A 116 -5.18 8.40 14.61
N LEU A 117 -5.99 7.50 14.06
CA LEU A 117 -7.07 6.82 14.79
C LEU A 117 -6.87 5.31 14.70
N SER A 118 -7.23 4.61 15.77
CA SER A 118 -7.25 3.14 15.78
C SER A 118 -8.30 2.66 16.78
N GLU A 119 -9.02 1.61 16.41
CA GLU A 119 -10.02 0.95 17.23
C GLU A 119 -9.80 -0.55 17.25
N HIS A 120 -9.79 -1.12 18.45
CA HIS A 120 -9.82 -2.56 18.67
C HIS A 120 -11.24 -3.00 18.96
N LEU A 121 -11.79 -3.86 18.12
CA LEU A 121 -13.16 -4.32 18.26
C LEU A 121 -13.24 -5.61 19.10
N PRO A 122 -14.39 -5.85 19.76
CA PRO A 122 -14.62 -7.10 20.50
C PRO A 122 -14.52 -8.37 19.65
N SER A 123 -14.65 -8.24 18.34
CA SER A 123 -14.44 -9.33 17.36
C SER A 123 -12.98 -9.80 17.26
N GLY A 124 -12.03 -9.10 17.93
CA GLY A 124 -10.60 -9.33 17.80
C GLY A 124 -9.98 -8.63 16.59
N ARG A 125 -10.76 -7.98 15.73
CA ARG A 125 -10.25 -7.18 14.61
C ARG A 125 -9.99 -5.75 15.02
N SER A 126 -9.11 -5.10 14.27
CA SER A 126 -8.82 -3.67 14.45
C SER A 126 -9.07 -2.94 13.15
N ALA A 127 -9.56 -1.70 13.28
CA ALA A 127 -9.54 -0.74 12.20
C ALA A 127 -8.68 0.46 12.57
N PHE A 128 -8.02 1.06 11.59
CA PHE A 128 -7.13 2.19 11.84
C PHE A 128 -7.03 3.11 10.63
N SER A 129 -6.73 4.39 10.90
CA SER A 129 -6.33 5.33 9.87
C SER A 129 -4.88 5.08 9.45
N PHE A 130 -4.62 5.12 8.15
CA PHE A 130 -3.29 4.90 7.59
C PHE A 130 -2.94 5.97 6.57
N CYS A 131 -1.67 6.41 6.57
CA CYS A 131 -1.17 7.40 5.61
C CYS A 131 -2.15 8.57 5.41
N MET A 132 -2.51 9.23 6.54
CA MET A 132 -3.38 10.40 6.53
C MET A 132 -2.70 11.55 5.81
N CYS A 133 -3.43 12.18 4.90
CA CYS A 133 -2.98 13.25 4.02
C CYS A 133 -3.79 14.52 4.31
N PRO A 134 -3.29 15.41 5.19
CA PRO A 134 -3.96 16.69 5.47
C PRO A 134 -3.88 17.60 4.24
N GLY A 135 -4.97 18.31 3.93
CA GLY A 135 -5.09 19.15 2.75
C GLY A 135 -4.68 18.40 1.47
N GLY A 136 -5.16 17.16 1.33
CA GLY A 136 -4.65 16.22 0.33
C GLY A 136 -5.73 15.66 -0.59
N TYR A 137 -5.30 14.77 -1.45
CA TYR A 137 -6.09 14.21 -2.55
C TYR A 137 -6.03 12.69 -2.51
N VAL A 138 -7.13 12.02 -2.85
CA VAL A 138 -7.13 10.61 -3.19
C VAL A 138 -6.55 10.45 -4.60
N VAL A 139 -5.63 9.50 -4.76
CA VAL A 139 -4.94 9.26 -6.03
C VAL A 139 -5.11 7.82 -6.49
N SER A 140 -4.98 7.58 -7.79
CA SER A 140 -4.95 6.24 -8.37
C SER A 140 -3.58 5.58 -8.10
N ALA A 141 -3.61 4.36 -7.59
CA ALA A 141 -2.41 3.56 -7.27
C ALA A 141 -2.43 2.17 -7.93
N ALA A 142 -3.31 1.96 -8.92
CA ALA A 142 -3.37 0.70 -9.67
C ALA A 142 -2.08 0.46 -10.45
N SER A 143 -1.53 -0.76 -10.36
CA SER A 143 -0.35 -1.19 -11.12
C SER A 143 -0.61 -2.40 -12.01
N GLU A 144 -1.78 -3.02 -11.93
CA GLU A 144 -2.20 -4.13 -12.77
C GLU A 144 -3.43 -3.73 -13.62
N PRO A 145 -3.52 -4.17 -14.88
CA PRO A 145 -4.68 -3.89 -15.72
C PRO A 145 -5.98 -4.44 -15.13
N GLY A 146 -7.07 -3.69 -15.24
CA GLY A 146 -8.40 -4.11 -14.80
C GLY A 146 -8.60 -4.12 -13.29
N GLY A 147 -7.76 -3.40 -12.53
CA GLY A 147 -7.91 -3.18 -11.09
C GLY A 147 -7.99 -1.72 -10.73
N VAL A 148 -8.78 -1.35 -9.72
CA VAL A 148 -8.80 -0.02 -9.10
C VAL A 148 -8.17 -0.11 -7.72
N VAL A 149 -7.19 0.74 -7.47
CA VAL A 149 -6.54 0.90 -6.16
C VAL A 149 -6.45 2.38 -5.86
N THR A 150 -6.83 2.75 -4.65
CA THR A 150 -6.72 4.13 -4.14
C THR A 150 -5.55 4.27 -3.19
N ASN A 151 -4.96 5.45 -3.15
CA ASN A 151 -3.99 5.89 -2.15
C ASN A 151 -4.23 7.39 -1.91
N GLY A 152 -3.45 8.02 -1.05
CA GLY A 152 -3.56 9.45 -0.77
C GLY A 152 -2.23 10.18 -0.93
N MET A 153 -2.34 11.48 -1.20
CA MET A 153 -1.20 12.37 -1.33
C MET A 153 -1.55 13.76 -0.84
N SER A 154 -0.62 14.43 -0.19
CA SER A 154 -0.67 15.89 0.03
C SER A 154 0.44 16.56 -0.75
N LEU A 155 0.16 17.72 -1.31
CA LEU A 155 1.22 18.62 -1.79
C LEU A 155 1.97 19.24 -0.60
N SER A 156 3.11 19.86 -0.86
CA SER A 156 3.96 20.40 0.21
C SER A 156 3.29 21.51 1.03
N ASP A 157 2.39 22.27 0.41
CA ASP A 157 1.60 23.33 1.05
C ASP A 157 0.41 22.82 1.86
N ARG A 158 -0.03 21.56 1.63
CA ARG A 158 -1.19 20.95 2.27
C ARG A 158 -2.46 21.80 2.19
N ALA A 159 -2.65 22.49 1.07
CA ALA A 159 -3.72 23.48 0.87
C ALA A 159 -4.94 22.90 0.15
N GLY A 160 -5.06 21.60 -0.02
CA GLY A 160 -6.25 20.96 -0.57
C GLY A 160 -7.46 21.13 0.34
N GLU A 161 -8.64 21.16 -0.27
CA GLU A 161 -9.91 21.36 0.41
C GLU A 161 -10.28 20.20 1.33
N ASN A 162 -9.89 18.98 0.94
CA ASN A 162 -10.13 17.75 1.71
C ASN A 162 -8.88 17.31 2.47
N SER A 163 -9.12 16.59 3.55
CA SER A 163 -8.19 15.63 4.13
C SER A 163 -8.61 14.22 3.73
N ASN A 164 -7.67 13.29 3.64
CA ASN A 164 -8.02 11.89 3.46
C ASN A 164 -7.09 10.96 4.24
N SER A 165 -7.55 9.76 4.53
CA SER A 165 -6.71 8.68 5.06
C SER A 165 -7.19 7.32 4.55
N GLY A 166 -6.31 6.33 4.48
CA GLY A 166 -6.74 4.95 4.46
C GLY A 166 -7.53 4.65 5.73
N LEU A 167 -8.66 4.00 5.60
CA LEU A 167 -9.44 3.40 6.69
C LEU A 167 -9.41 1.90 6.47
N LEU A 168 -8.57 1.22 7.24
CA LEU A 168 -8.15 -0.14 6.97
C LEU A 168 -8.51 -1.07 8.11
N ALA A 169 -8.81 -2.32 7.78
CA ALA A 169 -9.02 -3.40 8.74
C ALA A 169 -8.02 -4.55 8.49
N ASN A 170 -7.69 -5.29 9.56
CA ASN A 170 -6.76 -6.41 9.48
C ASN A 170 -7.32 -7.57 8.65
N VAL A 171 -6.43 -8.15 7.85
CA VAL A 171 -6.58 -9.47 7.24
C VAL A 171 -5.54 -10.39 7.86
N PHE A 172 -6.00 -11.47 8.49
CA PHE A 172 -5.13 -12.45 9.12
C PHE A 172 -4.81 -13.60 8.16
N PRO A 173 -3.69 -14.30 8.31
CA PRO A 173 -3.40 -15.51 7.54
C PRO A 173 -4.51 -16.56 7.58
N THR A 174 -5.25 -16.64 8.68
CA THR A 174 -6.40 -17.54 8.88
C THR A 174 -7.66 -17.17 8.10
N ASP A 175 -7.73 -15.94 7.57
CA ASP A 175 -8.84 -15.50 6.72
C ASP A 175 -8.65 -15.96 5.26
N LEU A 176 -7.45 -16.41 4.91
CA LEU A 176 -7.06 -16.74 3.55
C LEU A 176 -7.28 -18.22 3.25
N PRO A 177 -7.88 -18.57 2.10
CA PRO A 177 -8.16 -19.95 1.73
C PRO A 177 -6.89 -20.73 1.38
N GLY A 178 -6.98 -22.06 1.49
CA GLY A 178 -5.92 -22.99 1.06
C GLY A 178 -4.56 -22.73 1.70
N ASP A 179 -3.49 -23.23 1.08
CA ASP A 179 -2.11 -23.15 1.61
C ASP A 179 -1.17 -22.29 0.75
N ASP A 180 -1.64 -21.72 -0.37
CA ASP A 180 -0.79 -20.87 -1.22
C ASP A 180 -0.33 -19.63 -0.45
N VAL A 181 0.98 -19.45 -0.35
CA VAL A 181 1.59 -18.29 0.31
C VAL A 181 1.13 -16.95 -0.29
N LEU A 182 0.73 -16.94 -1.56
CA LEU A 182 0.25 -15.77 -2.29
C LEU A 182 -1.28 -15.57 -2.20
N ALA A 183 -2.00 -16.33 -1.36
CA ALA A 183 -3.46 -16.18 -1.22
C ALA A 183 -3.88 -14.74 -0.84
N GLY A 184 -3.05 -14.02 -0.07
CA GLY A 184 -3.29 -12.60 0.24
C GLY A 184 -3.17 -11.70 -0.99
N VAL A 185 -2.24 -11.98 -1.90
CA VAL A 185 -2.12 -11.28 -3.20
C VAL A 185 -3.36 -11.56 -4.07
N ALA A 186 -3.82 -12.81 -4.08
CA ALA A 186 -5.03 -13.18 -4.82
C ALA A 186 -6.26 -12.43 -4.30
N LEU A 187 -6.44 -12.35 -2.99
CA LEU A 187 -7.52 -11.59 -2.35
C LEU A 187 -7.46 -10.09 -2.71
N GLN A 188 -6.27 -9.49 -2.67
CA GLN A 188 -6.10 -8.09 -3.09
C GLN A 188 -6.54 -7.89 -4.55
N ARG A 189 -6.12 -8.77 -5.47
CA ARG A 189 -6.50 -8.71 -6.90
C ARG A 189 -8.01 -8.87 -7.09
N GLU A 190 -8.65 -9.74 -6.34
CA GLU A 190 -10.10 -9.93 -6.37
C GLU A 190 -10.84 -8.64 -5.99
N CYS A 191 -10.47 -8.01 -4.88
CA CYS A 191 -11.04 -6.74 -4.44
C CYS A 191 -10.79 -5.60 -5.45
N GLU A 192 -9.59 -5.52 -6.03
CA GLU A 192 -9.21 -4.52 -7.03
C GLU A 192 -10.04 -4.65 -8.32
N ARG A 193 -10.28 -5.88 -8.77
CA ARG A 193 -11.13 -6.18 -9.94
C ARG A 193 -12.61 -5.92 -9.65
N ALA A 194 -13.09 -6.28 -8.45
CA ALA A 194 -14.44 -5.96 -8.03
C ALA A 194 -14.67 -4.44 -8.01
N ALA A 195 -13.71 -3.67 -7.50
CA ALA A 195 -13.75 -2.21 -7.53
C ALA A 195 -13.73 -1.64 -8.96
N PHE A 196 -12.93 -2.22 -9.88
CA PHE A 196 -12.92 -1.82 -11.29
C PHE A 196 -14.28 -2.04 -11.96
N THR A 197 -14.93 -3.16 -11.64
CA THR A 197 -16.28 -3.49 -12.15
C THR A 197 -17.33 -2.55 -11.56
N ALA A 198 -17.30 -2.31 -10.25
CA ALA A 198 -18.22 -1.40 -9.57
C ALA A 198 -18.08 0.05 -10.03
N GLY A 199 -16.86 0.47 -10.43
CA GLY A 199 -16.56 1.76 -11.04
C GLY A 199 -16.96 1.87 -12.53
N VAL A 200 -17.72 0.91 -13.07
CA VAL A 200 -18.16 0.83 -14.49
C VAL A 200 -17.01 0.81 -15.50
N GLY A 201 -15.82 0.41 -15.07
CA GLY A 201 -14.61 0.40 -15.89
C GLY A 201 -13.94 1.78 -16.00
N GLY A 202 -12.96 1.90 -16.91
CA GLY A 202 -12.28 3.18 -17.15
C GLY A 202 -11.42 3.69 -15.98
N TYR A 203 -11.20 2.87 -14.95
CA TYR A 203 -10.50 3.22 -13.71
C TYR A 203 -11.21 4.29 -12.86
N VAL A 204 -12.51 4.45 -13.05
CA VAL A 204 -13.38 5.18 -12.13
C VAL A 204 -13.48 4.38 -10.82
N ALA A 205 -13.38 5.04 -9.68
CA ALA A 205 -13.43 4.35 -8.39
C ALA A 205 -14.86 4.25 -7.85
N PRO A 206 -15.28 3.13 -7.24
CA PRO A 206 -16.53 3.08 -6.51
C PRO A 206 -16.45 3.99 -5.27
N ALA A 207 -17.53 4.71 -4.99
CA ALA A 207 -17.63 5.57 -3.82
C ALA A 207 -19.00 5.47 -3.15
N GLN A 208 -19.00 5.70 -1.84
CA GLN A 208 -20.18 5.66 -1.00
C GLN A 208 -20.07 6.73 0.10
N LEU A 209 -21.16 7.38 0.44
CA LEU A 209 -21.22 8.28 1.59
C LEU A 209 -21.13 7.48 2.90
N VAL A 210 -20.46 8.02 3.91
CA VAL A 210 -20.33 7.35 5.22
C VAL A 210 -21.69 7.09 5.85
N GLY A 211 -22.65 8.03 5.75
CA GLY A 211 -24.00 7.83 6.28
C GLY A 211 -24.69 6.62 5.68
N ASP A 212 -24.66 6.51 4.34
CA ASP A 212 -25.26 5.39 3.61
C ASP A 212 -24.54 4.07 3.93
N PHE A 213 -23.21 4.09 3.97
CA PHE A 213 -22.40 2.93 4.35
C PHE A 213 -22.76 2.39 5.74
N LEU A 214 -22.95 3.28 6.72
CA LEU A 214 -23.34 2.90 8.08
C LEU A 214 -24.74 2.30 8.15
N CYS A 215 -25.66 2.75 7.28
CA CYS A 215 -27.01 2.22 7.13
C CYS A 215 -27.07 0.95 6.27
N GLY A 216 -26.00 0.61 5.53
CA GLY A 216 -26.00 -0.51 4.59
C GLY A 216 -26.74 -0.20 3.28
N GLU A 217 -26.85 1.08 2.91
CA GLU A 217 -27.55 1.57 1.72
C GLU A 217 -26.55 2.04 0.67
N ALA A 218 -26.89 1.91 -0.61
CA ALA A 218 -26.07 2.43 -1.70
C ALA A 218 -26.26 3.94 -1.85
N SER A 219 -25.18 4.68 -2.06
CA SER A 219 -25.27 6.10 -2.39
C SER A 219 -25.67 6.33 -3.84
N SER A 220 -26.55 7.29 -4.08
CA SER A 220 -26.99 7.69 -5.43
C SER A 220 -26.33 8.99 -5.92
N ALA A 221 -25.78 9.78 -5.02
CA ALA A 221 -25.15 11.06 -5.30
C ALA A 221 -24.18 11.45 -4.17
N GLY A 222 -23.32 12.45 -4.42
CA GLY A 222 -22.41 13.03 -3.41
C GLY A 222 -23.09 14.06 -2.52
N GLY A 223 -22.38 14.44 -1.46
CA GLY A 223 -22.74 15.50 -0.50
C GLY A 223 -21.85 16.74 -0.63
N SER A 224 -21.55 17.37 0.51
CA SER A 224 -20.68 18.57 0.56
C SER A 224 -19.21 18.25 0.35
N VAL A 225 -18.75 17.03 0.64
CA VAL A 225 -17.39 16.58 0.37
C VAL A 225 -17.31 16.12 -1.08
N VAL A 226 -16.58 16.87 -1.90
CA VAL A 226 -16.34 16.50 -3.31
C VAL A 226 -15.18 15.52 -3.38
N PRO A 227 -15.37 14.30 -3.92
CA PRO A 227 -14.29 13.33 -4.05
C PRO A 227 -13.15 13.85 -4.90
N THR A 228 -11.91 13.62 -4.44
CA THR A 228 -10.71 14.14 -5.12
C THR A 228 -10.06 13.12 -6.06
N TYR A 229 -10.58 11.90 -6.15
CA TYR A 229 -10.02 10.87 -7.02
C TYR A 229 -10.02 11.28 -8.50
N PRO A 230 -8.87 11.28 -9.21
CA PRO A 230 -8.69 12.01 -10.47
C PRO A 230 -9.44 11.40 -11.67
N ARG A 231 -9.89 10.16 -11.59
CA ARG A 231 -10.66 9.49 -12.64
C ARG A 231 -12.17 9.60 -12.43
N GLY A 232 -12.60 10.33 -11.39
CA GLY A 232 -13.99 10.42 -10.98
C GLY A 232 -14.44 9.18 -10.19
N VAL A 233 -15.64 9.27 -9.63
CA VAL A 233 -16.21 8.21 -8.80
C VAL A 233 -17.56 7.75 -9.33
N ALA A 234 -17.88 6.48 -9.13
CA ALA A 234 -19.19 5.89 -9.34
C ALA A 234 -19.86 5.70 -7.98
N TRP A 235 -20.96 6.42 -7.77
CA TRP A 235 -21.73 6.31 -6.54
C TRP A 235 -22.47 4.98 -6.49
N GLY A 236 -22.40 4.29 -5.35
CA GLY A 236 -23.01 2.99 -5.15
C GLY A 236 -22.71 2.44 -3.76
N SER A 237 -22.68 1.12 -3.63
CA SER A 237 -22.20 0.41 -2.45
C SER A 237 -20.79 -0.13 -2.72
N ILE A 238 -19.89 0.05 -1.74
CA ILE A 238 -18.54 -0.54 -1.76
C ILE A 238 -18.51 -1.94 -1.13
N ASP A 239 -19.60 -2.40 -0.55
CA ASP A 239 -19.67 -3.68 0.19
C ASP A 239 -19.23 -4.87 -0.67
N GLY A 240 -19.62 -4.89 -1.94
CA GLY A 240 -19.24 -5.94 -2.88
C GLY A 240 -17.79 -5.91 -3.34
N CYS A 241 -17.02 -4.88 -2.96
CA CYS A 241 -15.60 -4.74 -3.33
C CYS A 241 -14.64 -5.27 -2.28
N LEU A 242 -15.13 -5.59 -1.08
CA LEU A 242 -14.32 -6.02 0.06
C LEU A 242 -14.93 -7.27 0.72
N PRO A 243 -14.11 -8.10 1.38
CA PRO A 243 -14.63 -9.20 2.18
C PRO A 243 -15.61 -8.70 3.27
N PRO A 244 -16.70 -9.44 3.55
CA PRO A 244 -17.72 -9.03 4.52
C PRO A 244 -17.13 -8.65 5.89
N TYR A 245 -16.17 -9.41 6.38
CA TYR A 245 -15.54 -9.13 7.68
C TYR A 245 -14.76 -7.80 7.71
N ILE A 246 -14.24 -7.32 6.56
CA ILE A 246 -13.64 -5.97 6.44
C ILE A 246 -14.74 -4.93 6.54
N VAL A 247 -15.80 -5.07 5.74
CA VAL A 247 -16.95 -4.14 5.73
C VAL A 247 -17.56 -4.00 7.13
N GLU A 248 -17.82 -5.11 7.79
CA GLU A 248 -18.36 -5.14 9.16
C GLU A 248 -17.42 -4.46 10.17
N THR A 249 -16.10 -4.71 10.03
CA THR A 249 -15.09 -4.08 10.89
C THR A 249 -15.08 -2.57 10.71
N LEU A 250 -15.06 -2.08 9.46
CA LEU A 250 -15.06 -0.63 9.17
C LEU A 250 -16.36 0.03 9.64
N ARG A 251 -17.51 -0.60 9.39
CA ARG A 251 -18.84 -0.13 9.81
C ARG A 251 -18.93 0.01 11.35
N ALA A 252 -18.38 -0.96 12.09
CA ALA A 252 -18.35 -0.91 13.55
C ALA A 252 -17.31 0.09 14.10
N ALA A 253 -16.23 0.35 13.37
CA ALA A 253 -15.14 1.22 13.84
C ALA A 253 -15.42 2.71 13.64
N ILE A 254 -16.05 3.11 12.52
CA ILE A 254 -16.30 4.54 12.20
C ILE A 254 -16.98 5.29 13.34
N PRO A 255 -18.12 4.84 13.92
CA PRO A 255 -18.76 5.57 15.01
C PRO A 255 -17.94 5.60 16.31
N ARG A 256 -17.04 4.63 16.50
CA ARG A 256 -16.12 4.62 17.66
C ARG A 256 -14.98 5.62 17.45
N MET A 257 -14.42 5.69 16.25
CA MET A 257 -13.40 6.69 15.88
C MET A 257 -13.94 8.12 16.01
N ALA A 258 -15.22 8.34 15.71
CA ALA A 258 -15.88 9.62 15.89
C ALA A 258 -15.90 10.13 17.34
N ARG A 259 -15.73 9.25 18.33
CA ARG A 259 -15.56 9.66 19.74
C ARG A 259 -14.21 10.32 20.01
N HIS A 260 -13.20 10.01 19.19
CA HIS A 260 -11.86 10.57 19.27
C HIS A 260 -11.65 11.75 18.32
N LEU A 261 -12.35 11.76 17.19
CA LEU A 261 -12.35 12.84 16.21
C LEU A 261 -13.80 13.17 15.84
N HIS A 262 -14.36 14.20 16.45
CA HIS A 262 -15.73 14.62 16.18
C HIS A 262 -15.96 14.88 14.69
N GLY A 263 -17.01 14.30 14.13
CA GLY A 263 -17.33 14.39 12.70
C GLY A 263 -16.60 13.42 11.80
N PHE A 264 -15.84 12.46 12.36
CA PHE A 264 -15.24 11.39 11.55
C PHE A 264 -16.30 10.49 10.87
N ASP A 265 -17.48 10.39 11.48
CA ASP A 265 -18.67 9.69 11.00
C ASP A 265 -19.67 10.62 10.28
N ALA A 266 -19.23 11.80 9.85
CA ALA A 266 -20.10 12.75 9.13
C ALA A 266 -20.75 12.03 7.94
N ALA A 267 -22.08 12.17 7.83
CA ALA A 267 -22.86 11.43 6.85
C ALA A 267 -22.47 11.70 5.40
N ASP A 268 -21.94 12.88 5.12
CA ASP A 268 -21.48 13.34 3.79
C ASP A 268 -19.96 13.14 3.56
N ALA A 269 -19.22 12.57 4.53
CA ALA A 269 -17.87 12.09 4.29
C ALA A 269 -17.88 10.97 3.23
N VAL A 270 -16.82 10.88 2.43
CA VAL A 270 -16.78 10.00 1.26
C VAL A 270 -15.82 8.85 1.48
N LEU A 271 -16.30 7.63 1.27
CA LEU A 271 -15.48 6.43 1.14
C LEU A 271 -15.22 6.18 -0.34
N THR A 272 -13.94 6.04 -0.71
CA THR A 272 -13.52 5.71 -2.08
C THR A 272 -12.75 4.39 -2.06
N GLY A 273 -13.19 3.40 -2.79
CA GLY A 273 -12.66 2.03 -2.78
C GLY A 273 -11.80 1.71 -3.99
N VAL A 274 -10.87 0.79 -3.82
CA VAL A 274 -10.41 0.11 -2.60
C VAL A 274 -8.96 0.44 -2.30
N GLU A 275 -8.56 0.48 -1.04
CA GLU A 275 -7.16 0.56 -0.64
C GLU A 275 -6.69 -0.82 -0.15
N THR A 276 -6.00 -1.53 -1.02
CA THR A 276 -5.57 -2.91 -0.81
C THR A 276 -4.08 -3.05 -0.58
N ARG A 277 -3.31 -2.00 -0.87
CA ARG A 277 -1.84 -2.03 -0.92
C ARG A 277 -1.19 -1.18 0.16
N SER A 278 -1.70 -1.25 1.38
CA SER A 278 -1.11 -0.56 2.54
C SER A 278 0.12 -1.28 3.10
N SER A 279 0.25 -2.59 2.86
CA SER A 279 1.38 -3.41 3.31
C SER A 279 1.44 -4.72 2.52
N SER A 280 2.62 -5.38 2.57
CA SER A 280 2.81 -6.68 1.92
C SER A 280 1.97 -7.76 2.59
N PRO A 281 1.23 -8.59 1.83
CA PRO A 281 0.50 -9.75 2.36
C PRO A 281 1.41 -10.96 2.62
N VAL A 282 2.67 -10.87 2.21
CA VAL A 282 3.66 -11.93 2.35
C VAL A 282 4.92 -11.42 3.04
N ARG A 283 5.68 -12.34 3.63
CA ARG A 283 7.03 -12.11 4.10
C ARG A 283 7.98 -13.08 3.41
N VAL A 284 9.04 -12.56 2.83
CA VAL A 284 10.16 -13.37 2.36
C VAL A 284 11.07 -13.60 3.56
N THR A 285 11.09 -14.82 4.09
CA THR A 285 11.73 -15.11 5.38
C THR A 285 13.24 -14.95 5.33
N ARG A 286 13.80 -14.25 6.32
CA ARG A 286 15.24 -14.03 6.48
C ARG A 286 15.71 -14.31 7.88
N GLY A 287 16.97 -14.74 8.01
CA GLY A 287 17.65 -14.96 9.28
C GLY A 287 18.12 -13.66 9.95
N ASP A 288 18.76 -13.79 11.11
CA ASP A 288 19.34 -12.67 11.85
C ASP A 288 20.49 -11.99 11.09
N ASP A 289 21.14 -12.70 10.18
CA ASP A 289 22.13 -12.17 9.25
C ASP A 289 21.53 -11.32 8.13
N GLY A 290 20.21 -11.35 7.97
CA GLY A 290 19.46 -10.64 6.94
C GLY A 290 19.30 -11.39 5.64
N GLN A 291 19.94 -12.55 5.46
CA GLN A 291 19.79 -13.39 4.27
C GLN A 291 18.49 -14.21 4.32
N SER A 292 17.97 -14.55 3.14
CA SER A 292 16.88 -15.53 3.02
C SER A 292 17.27 -16.85 3.68
N VAL A 293 16.36 -17.42 4.48
CA VAL A 293 16.62 -18.69 5.19
C VAL A 293 16.78 -19.91 4.24
N SER A 294 16.29 -19.79 3.00
CA SER A 294 16.38 -20.85 1.99
C SER A 294 17.40 -20.59 0.89
N THR A 295 17.87 -19.34 0.75
CA THR A 295 18.65 -18.94 -0.43
C THR A 295 19.78 -18.01 -0.02
N ARG A 296 20.99 -18.53 0.03
CA ARG A 296 22.20 -17.76 0.33
C ARG A 296 22.46 -16.75 -0.79
N GLY A 297 22.96 -15.57 -0.43
CA GLY A 297 23.19 -14.49 -1.39
C GLY A 297 21.93 -13.70 -1.72
N LEU A 298 20.78 -14.00 -1.12
CA LEU A 298 19.54 -13.21 -1.27
C LEU A 298 19.23 -12.50 0.04
N TRP A 299 19.18 -11.14 0.01
CA TRP A 299 18.78 -10.28 1.13
C TRP A 299 17.41 -9.66 0.85
N PRO A 300 16.31 -10.20 1.41
CA PRO A 300 14.98 -9.57 1.31
C PRO A 300 14.93 -8.29 2.16
N VAL A 301 14.54 -7.16 1.55
CA VAL A 301 14.64 -5.83 2.16
C VAL A 301 13.34 -5.05 2.04
N GLY A 302 13.00 -4.34 3.10
CA GLY A 302 11.96 -3.32 3.10
C GLY A 302 10.53 -3.86 3.12
N GLU A 303 9.63 -3.06 2.55
CA GLU A 303 8.19 -3.30 2.62
C GLU A 303 7.75 -4.49 1.78
N GLY A 304 8.32 -4.68 0.59
CA GLY A 304 8.03 -5.83 -0.26
C GLY A 304 8.40 -7.16 0.40
N ALA A 305 9.52 -7.19 1.09
CA ALA A 305 9.95 -8.35 1.86
C ALA A 305 9.16 -8.59 3.16
N GLY A 306 8.24 -7.68 3.52
CA GLY A 306 7.36 -7.81 4.68
C GLY A 306 7.94 -7.33 6.02
N TYR A 307 9.05 -6.59 6.01
CA TYR A 307 9.75 -6.12 7.22
C TYR A 307 9.56 -4.62 7.51
N ALA A 308 8.92 -3.90 6.63
CA ALA A 308 8.58 -2.49 6.80
C ALA A 308 7.14 -2.21 6.41
N GLY A 309 6.57 -1.12 6.89
CA GLY A 309 5.21 -0.68 6.58
C GLY A 309 5.14 0.81 6.28
N GLY A 310 6.17 1.38 5.63
CA GLY A 310 6.20 2.79 5.22
C GLY A 310 7.61 3.25 4.85
N ILE A 311 7.72 4.46 4.30
CA ILE A 311 8.94 5.02 3.71
C ILE A 311 10.13 5.00 4.68
N MET A 312 9.95 5.53 5.90
CA MET A 312 11.04 5.63 6.87
C MET A 312 11.49 4.27 7.40
N SER A 313 10.54 3.37 7.70
CA SER A 313 10.89 2.01 8.16
C SER A 313 11.57 1.21 7.05
N ALA A 314 11.15 1.37 5.79
CA ALA A 314 11.82 0.72 4.65
C ALA A 314 13.24 1.26 4.43
N ALA A 315 13.45 2.57 4.56
CA ALA A 315 14.78 3.17 4.47
C ALA A 315 15.72 2.68 5.60
N THR A 316 15.21 2.61 6.83
CA THR A 316 15.98 2.07 7.98
C THR A 316 16.33 0.61 7.76
N ASP A 317 15.38 -0.21 7.33
CA ASP A 317 15.63 -1.62 7.03
C ASP A 317 16.66 -1.78 5.91
N GLY A 318 16.60 -0.93 4.87
CA GLY A 318 17.59 -0.89 3.78
C GLY A 318 19.02 -0.63 4.27
N ILE A 319 19.20 0.33 5.18
CA ILE A 319 20.49 0.64 5.78
C ILE A 319 21.04 -0.55 6.58
N LEU A 320 20.19 -1.14 7.44
CA LEU A 320 20.58 -2.29 8.26
C LEU A 320 20.89 -3.53 7.41
N ALA A 321 20.12 -3.78 6.36
CA ALA A 321 20.38 -4.87 5.43
C ALA A 321 21.70 -4.67 4.67
N ALA A 322 21.96 -3.44 4.20
CA ALA A 322 23.21 -3.12 3.51
C ALA A 322 24.45 -3.30 4.42
N GLN A 323 24.37 -2.91 5.70
CA GLN A 323 25.46 -3.14 6.66
C GLN A 323 25.77 -4.62 6.84
N LYS A 324 24.72 -5.48 6.97
CA LYS A 324 24.87 -6.93 7.09
C LYS A 324 25.43 -7.55 5.81
N LEU A 325 24.95 -7.10 4.64
CA LEU A 325 25.42 -7.56 3.34
C LEU A 325 26.90 -7.25 3.14
N VAL A 326 27.32 -6.03 3.43
CA VAL A 326 28.75 -5.63 3.34
C VAL A 326 29.61 -6.48 4.26
N ALA A 327 29.18 -6.69 5.52
CA ALA A 327 29.91 -7.53 6.48
C ALA A 327 30.02 -9.00 6.04
N ALA A 328 29.06 -9.49 5.27
CA ALA A 328 29.07 -10.87 4.75
C ALA A 328 29.95 -11.05 3.50
N LEU A 329 30.22 -9.97 2.76
CA LEU A 329 31.04 -9.98 1.54
C LEU A 329 32.50 -9.54 1.78
N SER A 330 32.80 -8.95 2.95
CA SER A 330 34.15 -8.58 3.39
C SER A 330 34.90 -9.77 3.98
#